data_0cf3a70ed756d010ea96031b185a6edb
#
_entry.id   0cf3a70ed756d010ea96031b185a6edb
#
_cell.length_a   1.000
_cell.length_b   1.000
_cell.length_c   1.000
_cell.angle_alpha   90.00
_cell.angle_beta   90.00
_cell.angle_gamma   90.00
#
_symmetry.space_group_name_H-M   'P 1'
#
loop_
_entity.id
_entity.type
_entity.pdbx_description
1 polymer ?
#
loop_
_entity_poly.entity_id
_entity_poly.type
_entity_poly.pdbx_seq_one_letter_code
_entity_poly.pdbx_strand_id
1 'polypeptide(L)'
;IGDDTSGENSGGTGGGVIPEPVASFTVSSYGGEAPFDITFTSTSTGEINSWLWDVDDDADYESNYYSFTHTYETSGTYDISLIVTGPGGQSTYTQNDAITITEPETNVETGLSSQSMMYDNENREYLIYIPQDYNNNNSPMPILFAFHCFGGNNQYFISTADFRSLADQFNFIAVYPQGLVCGGGTTWNTNPPGGDNKCSQDDIGFFSALLSEISGNYNIDSSKVFLTGYSNGADFSYSMACYQSSLVTAIAPVSGLMPMVDASSECQPSHATSVMIFNGTIDYSRPYNGIDGYMMGVDQTVAYWSQYNNTDSSPQTNIVGAVSYTHLT
;
A
#
# COMPACT_ATOMS: atom_id res chain seq x y z
N ILE A 1 -61.23 4.68 92.10
CA ILE A 1 -59.85 4.33 92.03
C ILE A 1 -59.55 4.01 90.60
N GLY A 2 -58.93 4.99 89.89
CA GLY A 2 -58.68 4.99 88.51
C GLY A 2 -57.49 4.12 88.08
N ASP A 3 -57.53 3.71 86.88
CA ASP A 3 -56.33 3.24 86.21
C ASP A 3 -56.33 3.83 84.79
N ASP A 4 -55.32 4.63 84.51
CA ASP A 4 -55.11 5.33 83.29
C ASP A 4 -53.97 4.64 82.53
N THR A 5 -54.23 3.99 81.46
CA THR A 5 -53.21 3.45 80.58
C THR A 5 -53.26 4.12 79.23
N SER A 6 -52.43 5.15 79.11
CA SER A 6 -52.08 5.79 77.83
C SER A 6 -51.33 4.79 76.93
N GLY A 7 -51.99 4.35 75.89
CA GLY A 7 -51.35 3.58 74.77
C GLY A 7 -50.63 4.51 73.87
N GLU A 8 -49.31 4.49 73.85
CA GLU A 8 -48.50 5.13 72.77
C GLU A 8 -48.64 4.37 71.51
N ASN A 9 -49.21 5.03 70.52
CA ASN A 9 -49.28 4.54 69.10
C ASN A 9 -47.96 4.94 68.39
N SER A 10 -46.96 4.07 68.47
CA SER A 10 -45.74 4.23 67.65
C SER A 10 -46.06 3.91 66.12
N GLY A 11 -46.45 4.97 65.40
CA GLY A 11 -46.52 4.89 64.00
C GLY A 11 -45.15 4.64 63.36
N GLY A 12 -44.87 3.37 63.10
CA GLY A 12 -43.72 3.00 62.26
C GLY A 12 -43.97 3.44 60.83
N THR A 13 -43.32 4.51 60.42
CA THR A 13 -43.15 4.83 58.99
C THR A 13 -42.30 3.74 58.38
N GLY A 14 -42.93 2.74 57.77
CA GLY A 14 -42.26 1.79 56.87
C GLY A 14 -41.70 2.53 55.69
N GLY A 15 -40.46 2.92 55.77
CA GLY A 15 -39.70 3.35 54.55
C GLY A 15 -39.61 2.14 53.64
N GLY A 16 -40.41 2.11 52.59
CA GLY A 16 -40.28 1.09 51.53
C GLY A 16 -38.87 1.16 50.96
N VAL A 17 -38.18 0.02 50.95
CA VAL A 17 -36.89 -0.07 50.25
C VAL A 17 -37.16 0.16 48.76
N ILE A 18 -36.62 1.25 48.20
CA ILE A 18 -36.67 1.51 46.75
C ILE A 18 -35.73 0.51 46.11
N PRO A 19 -36.20 -0.34 45.19
CA PRO A 19 -35.32 -1.31 44.52
C PRO A 19 -34.31 -0.63 43.65
N GLU A 20 -33.13 -1.25 43.50
CA GLU A 20 -32.10 -0.81 42.56
C GLU A 20 -32.65 -0.85 41.11
N PRO A 21 -32.24 0.10 40.26
CA PRO A 21 -32.55 0.04 38.85
C PRO A 21 -31.86 -1.15 38.20
N VAL A 22 -32.35 -1.59 37.04
CA VAL A 22 -31.71 -2.63 36.22
C VAL A 22 -31.31 -2.03 34.90
N ALA A 23 -29.99 -1.95 34.61
CA ALA A 23 -29.46 -1.43 33.39
C ALA A 23 -29.71 -2.38 32.21
N SER A 24 -30.17 -1.84 31.11
CA SER A 24 -30.29 -2.52 29.81
C SER A 24 -30.42 -1.50 28.68
N PHE A 25 -30.04 -1.88 27.46
CA PHE A 25 -30.12 -1.00 26.29
C PHE A 25 -30.45 -1.76 25.00
N THR A 26 -30.76 -1.00 23.96
CA THR A 26 -30.82 -1.42 22.56
C THR A 26 -30.03 -0.48 21.70
N VAL A 27 -29.54 -0.99 20.56
CA VAL A 27 -28.82 -0.24 19.55
C VAL A 27 -29.56 -0.29 18.22
N SER A 28 -29.38 0.74 17.36
CA SER A 28 -30.00 0.79 16.03
C SER A 28 -29.34 -0.17 15.04
N SER A 29 -28.06 -0.47 15.24
CA SER A 29 -27.26 -1.43 14.46
C SER A 29 -26.14 -2.02 15.32
N TYR A 30 -25.66 -3.21 14.97
CA TYR A 30 -24.50 -3.85 15.56
C TYR A 30 -23.22 -3.67 14.75
N GLY A 31 -23.24 -2.85 13.70
CA GLY A 31 -22.08 -2.53 12.88
C GLY A 31 -22.43 -1.85 11.57
N GLY A 32 -21.38 -1.43 10.86
CA GLY A 32 -21.44 -0.74 9.56
C GLY A 32 -20.05 -0.36 9.08
N GLU A 33 -19.97 0.41 7.99
CA GLU A 33 -18.71 0.93 7.46
C GLU A 33 -18.44 2.35 7.98
N ALA A 34 -17.23 2.61 8.44
CA ALA A 34 -16.84 3.93 8.97
C ALA A 34 -16.89 5.03 7.87
N PRO A 35 -17.33 6.27 8.19
CA PRO A 35 -17.96 6.69 9.45
C PRO A 35 -19.40 6.17 9.56
N PHE A 36 -19.80 5.63 10.72
CA PHE A 36 -21.10 5.00 10.91
C PHE A 36 -21.81 5.46 12.17
N ASP A 37 -23.08 5.91 12.01
CA ASP A 37 -23.92 6.40 13.08
C ASP A 37 -24.70 5.25 13.76
N ILE A 38 -24.58 5.14 15.09
CA ILE A 38 -25.35 4.21 15.89
C ILE A 38 -26.11 4.96 16.97
N THR A 39 -27.42 4.71 17.06
CA THR A 39 -28.27 5.26 18.12
C THR A 39 -28.39 4.25 19.25
N PHE A 40 -28.03 4.68 20.44
CA PHE A 40 -28.14 3.96 21.69
C PHE A 40 -29.41 4.42 22.45
N THR A 41 -30.18 3.49 22.95
CA THR A 41 -31.39 3.80 23.72
C THR A 41 -31.48 2.90 24.95
N SER A 42 -31.57 3.52 26.12
CA SER A 42 -31.77 2.80 27.38
C SER A 42 -33.11 2.07 27.40
N THR A 43 -33.11 0.81 27.77
CA THR A 43 -34.31 0.02 28.09
C THR A 43 -34.34 -0.39 29.56
N SER A 44 -33.51 0.31 30.37
CA SER A 44 -33.38 0.07 31.79
C SER A 44 -34.70 0.27 32.54
N THR A 45 -34.88 -0.47 33.65
CA THR A 45 -36.09 -0.46 34.46
C THR A 45 -35.81 0.00 35.87
N GLY A 46 -36.86 0.44 36.58
CA GLY A 46 -36.77 1.04 37.92
C GLY A 46 -36.87 2.56 37.92
N GLU A 47 -36.68 3.20 39.07
CA GLU A 47 -36.56 4.65 39.16
C GLU A 47 -35.17 5.08 38.80
N ILE A 48 -35.00 5.82 37.67
CA ILE A 48 -33.70 6.22 37.11
C ILE A 48 -33.62 7.74 37.05
N ASN A 49 -32.55 8.31 37.59
CA ASN A 49 -32.28 9.75 37.61
C ASN A 49 -31.16 10.15 36.61
N SER A 50 -30.26 9.22 36.27
CA SER A 50 -29.14 9.52 35.37
C SER A 50 -28.67 8.28 34.61
N TRP A 51 -28.08 8.54 33.47
CA TRP A 51 -27.43 7.59 32.57
C TRP A 51 -25.99 8.02 32.38
N LEU A 52 -25.06 7.10 32.20
CA LEU A 52 -23.69 7.32 31.72
C LEU A 52 -23.37 6.22 30.71
N TRP A 53 -22.96 6.60 29.52
CA TRP A 53 -22.62 5.70 28.44
C TRP A 53 -21.16 5.80 28.09
N ASP A 54 -20.49 4.66 27.97
CA ASP A 54 -19.19 4.45 27.40
C ASP A 54 -19.40 3.54 26.19
N VAL A 55 -19.12 4.02 24.96
CA VAL A 55 -19.47 3.30 23.74
C VAL A 55 -18.29 3.11 22.78
N ASP A 56 -17.09 3.58 23.13
CA ASP A 56 -15.88 3.43 22.33
C ASP A 56 -14.67 2.86 23.10
N ASP A 57 -14.93 2.40 24.34
CA ASP A 57 -13.98 1.68 25.21
C ASP A 57 -12.76 2.51 25.63
N ASP A 58 -12.91 3.83 25.71
CA ASP A 58 -11.84 4.73 26.14
C ASP A 58 -11.91 5.18 27.62
N ALA A 59 -12.92 4.71 28.34
CA ALA A 59 -13.23 4.99 29.73
C ALA A 59 -13.70 6.45 30.03
N ASP A 60 -13.91 7.24 28.99
CA ASP A 60 -14.68 8.48 29.07
C ASP A 60 -16.17 8.18 28.83
N TYR A 61 -17.06 9.13 29.02
CA TYR A 61 -18.49 8.92 28.82
C TYR A 61 -19.00 9.84 27.71
N GLU A 62 -19.48 9.25 26.60
CA GLU A 62 -19.94 9.99 25.40
C GLU A 62 -21.31 10.64 25.64
N SER A 63 -22.08 10.12 26.58
CA SER A 63 -23.43 10.65 26.82
C SER A 63 -23.96 10.42 28.23
N ASN A 64 -24.84 11.34 28.68
CA ASN A 64 -25.66 11.22 29.88
C ASN A 64 -27.16 11.27 29.58
N TYR A 65 -27.56 11.07 28.33
CA TYR A 65 -28.96 11.09 27.91
C TYR A 65 -29.57 9.70 27.88
N TYR A 66 -30.90 9.64 27.98
CA TYR A 66 -31.67 8.41 27.81
C TYR A 66 -31.44 7.74 26.46
N SER A 67 -31.29 8.55 25.39
CA SER A 67 -30.95 8.10 24.05
C SER A 67 -30.08 9.14 23.36
N PHE A 68 -29.10 8.68 22.58
CA PHE A 68 -28.20 9.54 21.79
C PHE A 68 -27.65 8.77 20.58
N THR A 69 -27.00 9.48 19.68
CA THR A 69 -26.30 8.89 18.52
C THR A 69 -24.80 9.18 18.67
N HIS A 70 -23.98 8.16 18.47
CA HIS A 70 -22.51 8.24 18.37
C HIS A 70 -22.07 7.86 16.96
N THR A 71 -21.09 8.60 16.44
CA THR A 71 -20.47 8.33 15.13
C THR A 71 -19.13 7.64 15.33
N TYR A 72 -18.99 6.43 14.84
CA TYR A 72 -17.71 5.71 14.82
C TYR A 72 -16.95 6.10 13.56
N GLU A 73 -15.85 6.84 13.73
CA GLU A 73 -15.02 7.34 12.63
C GLU A 73 -13.99 6.31 12.14
N THR A 74 -13.66 5.32 12.96
CA THR A 74 -12.63 4.33 12.69
C THR A 74 -13.19 2.90 12.77
N SER A 75 -12.58 2.00 11.99
CA SER A 75 -12.88 0.57 12.09
C SER A 75 -12.39 0.00 13.42
N GLY A 76 -13.12 -0.95 13.95
CA GLY A 76 -12.81 -1.59 15.23
C GLY A 76 -13.97 -2.43 15.75
N THR A 77 -13.73 -3.08 16.87
CA THR A 77 -14.75 -3.76 17.66
C THR A 77 -14.82 -3.08 19.02
N TYR A 78 -16.01 -2.68 19.43
CA TYR A 78 -16.23 -1.80 20.58
C TYR A 78 -17.13 -2.45 21.61
N ASP A 79 -16.75 -2.34 22.88
CA ASP A 79 -17.55 -2.70 24.01
C ASP A 79 -18.54 -1.57 24.33
N ILE A 80 -19.71 -1.88 24.81
CA ILE A 80 -20.72 -0.89 25.17
C ILE A 80 -21.06 -1.05 26.65
N SER A 81 -20.96 0.02 27.40
CA SER A 81 -21.31 0.06 28.83
C SER A 81 -22.32 1.14 29.11
N LEU A 82 -23.37 0.77 29.87
CA LEU A 82 -24.36 1.68 30.40
C LEU A 82 -24.41 1.59 31.90
N ILE A 83 -24.23 2.71 32.57
CA ILE A 83 -24.47 2.88 33.99
C ILE A 83 -25.74 3.67 34.20
N VAL A 84 -26.67 3.14 35.01
CA VAL A 84 -27.87 3.88 35.43
C VAL A 84 -27.87 4.05 36.95
N THR A 85 -28.28 5.23 37.39
CA THR A 85 -28.35 5.55 38.83
C THR A 85 -29.75 6.05 39.19
N GLY A 86 -30.29 5.58 40.26
CA GLY A 86 -31.58 5.97 40.81
C GLY A 86 -31.58 6.00 42.34
N PRO A 87 -32.74 6.32 42.99
CA PRO A 87 -32.82 6.40 44.46
C PRO A 87 -32.53 5.07 45.17
N GLY A 88 -32.72 3.94 44.47
CA GLY A 88 -32.44 2.60 44.98
C GLY A 88 -30.98 2.16 44.87
N GLY A 89 -30.15 2.86 44.12
CA GLY A 89 -28.74 2.49 43.88
C GLY A 89 -28.30 2.70 42.41
N GLN A 90 -27.29 1.95 42.01
CA GLN A 90 -26.67 2.00 40.68
C GLN A 90 -26.62 0.59 40.06
N SER A 91 -26.81 0.51 38.77
CA SER A 91 -26.68 -0.72 38.01
C SER A 91 -25.86 -0.46 36.75
N THR A 92 -25.01 -1.41 36.37
CA THR A 92 -24.20 -1.38 35.16
C THR A 92 -24.52 -2.57 34.28
N TYR A 93 -24.61 -2.35 32.96
CA TYR A 93 -24.70 -3.40 31.96
C TYR A 93 -23.66 -3.15 30.89
N THR A 94 -22.77 -4.13 30.67
CA THR A 94 -21.74 -4.10 29.62
C THR A 94 -21.97 -5.24 28.65
N GLN A 95 -21.86 -4.96 27.37
CA GLN A 95 -21.87 -5.93 26.29
C GLN A 95 -20.54 -5.84 25.56
N ASN A 96 -19.72 -6.86 25.70
CA ASN A 96 -18.42 -6.94 25.05
C ASN A 96 -18.59 -7.27 23.56
N ASP A 97 -17.67 -6.74 22.73
CA ASP A 97 -17.66 -6.91 21.26
C ASP A 97 -19.03 -6.58 20.65
N ALA A 98 -19.73 -5.57 21.19
CA ALA A 98 -21.12 -5.28 20.85
C ALA A 98 -21.27 -4.67 19.45
N ILE A 99 -20.31 -3.86 19.03
CA ILE A 99 -20.33 -3.14 17.76
C ILE A 99 -19.09 -3.50 16.95
N THR A 100 -19.27 -3.81 15.66
CA THR A 100 -18.15 -4.03 14.72
C THR A 100 -18.24 -3.04 13.57
N ILE A 101 -17.29 -2.14 13.48
CA ILE A 101 -17.15 -1.17 12.38
C ILE A 101 -16.05 -1.65 11.44
N THR A 102 -16.33 -1.65 10.14
CA THR A 102 -15.39 -2.00 9.08
C THR A 102 -14.92 -0.76 8.35
N GLU A 103 -13.72 -0.83 7.73
CA GLU A 103 -13.32 0.18 6.76
C GLU A 103 -14.26 0.15 5.55
N PRO A 104 -14.58 1.31 4.94
CA PRO A 104 -15.31 1.32 3.68
C PRO A 104 -14.51 0.59 2.61
N GLU A 105 -15.16 -0.34 1.90
CA GLU A 105 -14.53 -0.98 0.75
C GLU A 105 -14.29 0.05 -0.36
N THR A 106 -13.06 0.52 -0.49
CA THR A 106 -12.65 1.32 -1.64
C THR A 106 -12.49 0.38 -2.85
N ASN A 107 -13.54 0.23 -3.63
CA ASN A 107 -13.44 -0.48 -4.90
C ASN A 107 -12.57 0.33 -5.87
N VAL A 108 -11.36 -0.16 -6.08
CA VAL A 108 -10.44 0.39 -7.08
C VAL A 108 -10.91 -0.03 -8.48
N GLU A 109 -10.91 0.90 -9.43
CA GLU A 109 -11.20 0.58 -10.84
C GLU A 109 -10.09 -0.32 -11.40
N THR A 110 -10.45 -1.55 -11.80
CA THR A 110 -9.52 -2.54 -12.37
C THR A 110 -9.35 -2.36 -13.88
N GLY A 111 -8.29 -2.92 -14.43
CA GLY A 111 -7.98 -2.83 -15.84
C GLY A 111 -6.96 -1.72 -16.16
N LEU A 112 -6.90 -1.32 -17.43
CA LEU A 112 -5.94 -0.34 -17.93
C LEU A 112 -6.50 1.07 -17.85
N SER A 113 -5.76 1.97 -17.21
CA SER A 113 -6.07 3.40 -17.19
C SER A 113 -4.84 4.26 -17.51
N SER A 114 -5.10 5.48 -17.98
CA SER A 114 -4.08 6.52 -18.20
C SER A 114 -4.13 7.51 -17.07
N GLN A 115 -2.99 7.74 -16.43
CA GLN A 115 -2.84 8.62 -15.28
C GLN A 115 -1.73 9.64 -15.52
N SER A 116 -1.70 10.69 -14.71
CA SER A 116 -0.61 11.66 -14.72
C SER A 116 -0.39 12.25 -13.33
N MET A 117 0.84 12.68 -13.07
CA MET A 117 1.21 13.40 -11.85
C MET A 117 2.12 14.58 -12.18
N MET A 118 2.14 15.58 -11.33
CA MET A 118 3.13 16.66 -11.43
C MET A 118 4.41 16.27 -10.72
N TYR A 119 5.54 16.34 -11.43
CA TYR A 119 6.86 16.15 -10.86
C TYR A 119 7.83 17.18 -11.46
N ASP A 120 8.55 17.92 -10.64
CA ASP A 120 9.52 18.97 -11.03
C ASP A 120 8.93 20.00 -12.02
N ASN A 121 7.69 20.42 -11.78
CA ASN A 121 6.86 21.31 -12.62
C ASN A 121 6.52 20.78 -14.02
N GLU A 122 6.76 19.50 -14.28
CA GLU A 122 6.38 18.83 -15.52
C GLU A 122 5.23 17.86 -15.28
N ASN A 123 4.30 17.76 -16.25
CA ASN A 123 3.26 16.73 -16.22
C ASN A 123 3.84 15.41 -16.70
N ARG A 124 3.90 14.41 -15.80
CA ARG A 124 4.44 13.07 -16.08
C ARG A 124 3.29 12.08 -16.24
N GLU A 125 3.17 11.52 -17.42
CA GLU A 125 2.11 10.56 -17.76
C GLU A 125 2.56 9.11 -17.52
N TYR A 126 1.62 8.23 -17.23
CA TYR A 126 1.85 6.79 -17.17
C TYR A 126 0.57 6.01 -17.45
N LEU A 127 0.72 4.79 -17.97
CA LEU A 127 -0.36 3.81 -17.96
C LEU A 127 -0.20 2.92 -16.75
N ILE A 128 -1.30 2.56 -16.13
CA ILE A 128 -1.35 1.60 -15.04
C ILE A 128 -2.40 0.53 -15.34
N TYR A 129 -2.04 -0.71 -15.13
CA TYR A 129 -2.96 -1.84 -15.18
C TYR A 129 -3.12 -2.46 -13.81
N ILE A 130 -4.34 -2.42 -13.32
CA ILE A 130 -4.75 -3.03 -12.05
C ILE A 130 -5.38 -4.39 -12.37
N PRO A 131 -4.87 -5.51 -11.82
CA PRO A 131 -5.39 -6.85 -12.12
C PRO A 131 -6.85 -6.99 -11.69
N GLN A 132 -7.60 -7.87 -12.39
CA GLN A 132 -9.05 -8.00 -12.21
C GLN A 132 -9.44 -8.45 -10.78
N ASP A 133 -8.58 -9.23 -10.13
CA ASP A 133 -8.82 -9.72 -8.76
C ASP A 133 -8.31 -8.78 -7.65
N TYR A 134 -7.93 -7.53 -7.99
CA TYR A 134 -7.38 -6.58 -7.03
C TYR A 134 -8.28 -6.39 -5.80
N ASN A 135 -9.56 -6.10 -6.02
CA ASN A 135 -10.54 -5.83 -4.95
C ASN A 135 -10.92 -7.09 -4.14
N ASN A 136 -10.63 -8.28 -4.65
CA ASN A 136 -10.88 -9.55 -3.97
C ASN A 136 -9.68 -10.02 -3.13
N ASN A 137 -8.54 -9.32 -3.23
CA ASN A 137 -7.29 -9.71 -2.60
C ASN A 137 -6.76 -8.60 -1.69
N ASN A 138 -6.96 -8.76 -0.39
CA ASN A 138 -6.47 -7.80 0.61
C ASN A 138 -4.96 -7.86 0.86
N SER A 139 -4.22 -8.75 0.17
CA SER A 139 -2.77 -8.86 0.31
C SER A 139 -2.05 -7.79 -0.51
N PRO A 140 -0.97 -7.18 0.01
CA PRO A 140 -0.16 -6.25 -0.77
C PRO A 140 0.34 -6.89 -2.07
N MET A 141 0.23 -6.17 -3.19
CA MET A 141 0.58 -6.67 -4.52
C MET A 141 1.97 -6.27 -4.98
N PRO A 142 2.69 -7.16 -5.67
CA PRO A 142 3.90 -6.79 -6.42
C PRO A 142 3.59 -5.72 -7.47
N ILE A 143 4.61 -4.91 -7.82
CA ILE A 143 4.51 -3.91 -8.87
C ILE A 143 5.64 -4.08 -9.89
N LEU A 144 5.30 -3.99 -11.18
CA LEU A 144 6.24 -4.03 -12.30
C LEU A 144 6.21 -2.71 -13.08
N PHE A 145 7.36 -2.05 -13.17
CA PHE A 145 7.54 -0.90 -14.06
C PHE A 145 8.19 -1.34 -15.37
N ALA A 146 7.62 -0.91 -16.49
CA ALA A 146 8.09 -1.24 -17.84
C ALA A 146 8.41 0.05 -18.62
N PHE A 147 9.71 0.29 -18.90
CA PHE A 147 10.22 1.52 -19.50
C PHE A 147 10.43 1.37 -21.01
N HIS A 148 9.85 2.27 -21.80
CA HIS A 148 9.99 2.29 -23.26
C HIS A 148 11.40 2.69 -23.72
N CYS A 149 11.74 2.42 -24.98
CA CYS A 149 13.00 2.81 -25.61
C CYS A 149 13.05 4.31 -25.96
N PHE A 150 14.23 4.78 -26.37
CA PHE A 150 14.38 6.13 -26.95
C PHE A 150 13.44 6.35 -28.13
N GLY A 151 12.75 7.50 -28.16
CA GLY A 151 11.76 7.85 -29.16
C GLY A 151 10.45 7.05 -29.07
N GLY A 152 10.32 6.16 -28.08
CA GLY A 152 9.11 5.38 -27.83
C GLY A 152 8.06 6.13 -27.00
N ASN A 153 6.95 5.48 -26.77
CA ASN A 153 5.93 5.93 -25.84
C ASN A 153 5.27 4.75 -25.13
N ASN A 154 4.61 5.02 -24.03
CA ASN A 154 3.96 4.01 -23.19
C ASN A 154 2.84 3.26 -23.92
N GLN A 155 2.04 3.94 -24.76
CA GLN A 155 0.94 3.34 -25.54
C GLN A 155 1.44 2.31 -26.57
N TYR A 156 2.55 2.61 -27.24
CA TYR A 156 3.18 1.65 -28.15
C TYR A 156 3.88 0.54 -27.37
N PHE A 157 4.55 0.89 -26.28
CA PHE A 157 5.32 -0.09 -25.51
C PHE A 157 4.43 -1.16 -24.87
N ILE A 158 3.28 -0.80 -24.32
CA ILE A 158 2.33 -1.80 -23.79
C ILE A 158 1.82 -2.74 -24.89
N SER A 159 1.73 -2.32 -26.15
CA SER A 159 1.35 -3.21 -27.25
C SER A 159 2.45 -4.19 -27.64
N THR A 160 3.71 -3.89 -27.33
CA THR A 160 4.88 -4.71 -27.64
C THR A 160 5.30 -5.61 -26.46
N ALA A 161 5.18 -5.10 -25.24
CA ALA A 161 5.49 -5.77 -24.00
C ALA A 161 4.24 -5.77 -23.08
N ASP A 162 3.22 -6.53 -23.50
CA ASP A 162 1.93 -6.61 -22.83
C ASP A 162 1.99 -7.55 -21.62
N PHE A 163 2.04 -6.97 -20.43
CA PHE A 163 2.04 -7.72 -19.17
C PHE A 163 0.65 -7.92 -18.57
N ARG A 164 -0.44 -7.43 -19.17
CA ARG A 164 -1.78 -7.45 -18.57
C ARG A 164 -2.27 -8.87 -18.23
N SER A 165 -2.16 -9.80 -19.17
CA SER A 165 -2.56 -11.20 -18.90
C SER A 165 -1.70 -11.87 -17.82
N LEU A 166 -0.44 -11.50 -17.71
CA LEU A 166 0.45 -11.98 -16.64
C LEU A 166 0.11 -11.29 -15.30
N ALA A 167 -0.27 -10.02 -15.35
CA ALA A 167 -0.71 -9.29 -14.16
C ALA A 167 -1.97 -9.93 -13.55
N ASP A 168 -2.95 -10.32 -14.37
CA ASP A 168 -4.12 -11.08 -13.89
C ASP A 168 -3.74 -12.47 -13.37
N GLN A 169 -2.84 -13.17 -14.06
CA GLN A 169 -2.45 -14.53 -13.68
C GLN A 169 -1.66 -14.59 -12.38
N PHE A 170 -0.79 -13.59 -12.13
CA PHE A 170 0.16 -13.59 -11.02
C PHE A 170 -0.11 -12.50 -9.98
N ASN A 171 -1.21 -11.79 -10.09
CA ASN A 171 -1.66 -10.73 -9.17
C ASN A 171 -0.58 -9.68 -8.90
N PHE A 172 -0.20 -8.92 -9.93
CA PHE A 172 0.69 -7.76 -9.79
C PHE A 172 0.18 -6.55 -10.57
N ILE A 173 0.56 -5.36 -10.16
CA ILE A 173 0.25 -4.12 -10.87
C ILE A 173 1.33 -3.85 -11.91
N ALA A 174 0.93 -3.55 -13.16
CA ALA A 174 1.86 -3.20 -14.23
C ALA A 174 1.77 -1.71 -14.55
N VAL A 175 2.93 -1.01 -14.58
CA VAL A 175 3.03 0.42 -14.82
C VAL A 175 3.94 0.68 -16.01
N TYR A 176 3.47 1.53 -16.93
CA TYR A 176 4.21 1.95 -18.13
C TYR A 176 4.37 3.47 -18.11
N PRO A 177 5.44 3.97 -17.48
CA PRO A 177 5.68 5.41 -17.43
C PRO A 177 6.05 5.98 -18.81
N GLN A 178 5.83 7.30 -18.97
CA GLN A 178 6.21 8.04 -20.18
C GLN A 178 7.43 8.90 -19.91
N GLY A 179 8.50 8.70 -20.68
CA GLY A 179 9.67 9.56 -20.69
C GLY A 179 9.39 10.91 -21.37
N LEU A 180 10.04 11.98 -20.91
CA LEU A 180 9.92 13.29 -21.52
C LEU A 180 10.70 13.42 -22.83
N VAL A 181 10.30 14.37 -23.66
CA VAL A 181 11.01 14.67 -24.92
C VAL A 181 12.32 15.38 -24.64
N CYS A 182 13.40 14.82 -25.18
CA CYS A 182 14.74 15.34 -25.02
C CYS A 182 15.62 14.97 -26.23
N GLY A 183 16.31 15.93 -26.79
CA GLY A 183 17.27 15.66 -27.89
C GLY A 183 16.63 15.04 -29.14
N GLY A 184 15.36 15.35 -29.42
CA GLY A 184 14.63 14.91 -30.59
C GLY A 184 13.80 13.63 -30.43
N GLY A 185 13.69 13.10 -29.20
CA GLY A 185 12.83 11.96 -28.88
C GLY A 185 12.55 11.87 -27.39
N THR A 186 11.59 11.03 -27.02
CA THR A 186 11.35 10.67 -25.62
C THR A 186 12.49 9.81 -25.08
N THR A 187 12.91 10.01 -23.85
CA THR A 187 14.07 9.32 -23.29
C THR A 187 13.99 9.22 -21.77
N TRP A 188 14.87 8.39 -21.23
CA TRP A 188 15.16 8.27 -19.80
C TRP A 188 16.59 8.72 -19.54
N ASN A 189 16.79 9.66 -18.64
CA ASN A 189 18.11 10.00 -18.13
C ASN A 189 18.58 8.92 -17.16
N THR A 190 19.79 8.42 -17.36
CA THR A 190 20.37 7.31 -16.59
C THR A 190 21.23 7.77 -15.43
N ASN A 191 21.52 9.06 -15.31
CA ASN A 191 22.32 9.60 -14.21
C ASN A 191 21.48 10.55 -13.34
N PRO A 192 21.85 10.76 -12.07
CA PRO A 192 21.26 11.78 -11.22
C PRO A 192 21.36 13.17 -11.83
N PRO A 193 20.57 14.14 -11.36
CA PRO A 193 20.69 15.54 -11.76
C PRO A 193 22.11 16.06 -11.59
N GLY A 194 22.64 16.72 -12.65
CA GLY A 194 24.02 17.21 -12.70
C GLY A 194 25.04 16.20 -13.22
N GLY A 195 24.65 14.94 -13.44
CA GLY A 195 25.47 13.95 -14.14
C GLY A 195 25.49 14.16 -15.66
N ASP A 196 26.17 13.27 -16.38
CA ASP A 196 26.25 13.29 -17.87
C ASP A 196 24.92 12.78 -18.47
N ASN A 197 23.90 13.62 -18.40
CA ASN A 197 22.57 13.38 -18.94
C ASN A 197 22.37 14.19 -20.23
N LYS A 198 21.53 13.67 -21.14
CA LYS A 198 21.14 14.38 -22.36
C LYS A 198 20.36 15.66 -22.09
N CYS A 199 19.57 15.67 -21.02
CA CYS A 199 18.70 16.77 -20.59
C CYS A 199 18.64 16.90 -19.07
N SER A 200 17.99 17.97 -18.61
CA SER A 200 17.96 18.35 -17.22
C SER A 200 16.89 17.63 -16.36
N GLN A 201 15.96 16.88 -16.97
CA GLN A 201 14.90 16.21 -16.22
C GLN A 201 15.48 15.15 -15.27
N ASP A 202 14.91 15.09 -14.07
CA ASP A 202 15.24 14.10 -13.06
C ASP A 202 14.32 12.88 -13.17
N ASP A 203 14.68 11.92 -14.04
CA ASP A 203 13.90 10.68 -14.20
C ASP A 203 14.11 9.71 -13.04
N ILE A 204 15.26 9.78 -12.35
CA ILE A 204 15.55 8.94 -11.17
C ILE A 204 14.65 9.34 -10.01
N GLY A 205 14.56 10.63 -9.70
CA GLY A 205 13.64 11.12 -8.68
C GLY A 205 12.16 10.94 -9.06
N PHE A 206 11.84 11.07 -10.37
CA PHE A 206 10.50 10.78 -10.87
C PHE A 206 10.05 9.35 -10.58
N PHE A 207 10.92 8.34 -10.79
CA PHE A 207 10.58 6.95 -10.45
C PHE A 207 10.19 6.81 -8.98
N SER A 208 10.97 7.40 -8.07
CA SER A 208 10.69 7.33 -6.63
C SER A 208 9.37 8.02 -6.26
N ALA A 209 9.11 9.19 -6.86
CA ALA A 209 7.86 9.91 -6.66
C ALA A 209 6.65 9.14 -7.21
N LEU A 210 6.79 8.53 -8.40
CA LEU A 210 5.74 7.71 -9.02
C LEU A 210 5.42 6.47 -8.19
N LEU A 211 6.43 5.76 -7.69
CA LEU A 211 6.22 4.61 -6.80
C LEU A 211 5.51 5.04 -5.52
N SER A 212 5.89 6.18 -4.94
CA SER A 212 5.24 6.74 -3.74
C SER A 212 3.79 7.11 -3.99
N GLU A 213 3.49 7.78 -5.12
CA GLU A 213 2.13 8.14 -5.54
C GLU A 213 1.25 6.88 -5.70
N ILE A 214 1.76 5.86 -6.41
CA ILE A 214 1.03 4.61 -6.62
C ILE A 214 0.82 3.88 -5.29
N SER A 215 1.83 3.84 -4.42
CA SER A 215 1.72 3.19 -3.10
C SER A 215 0.76 3.90 -2.14
N GLY A 216 0.49 5.18 -2.36
CA GLY A 216 -0.53 5.94 -1.63
C GLY A 216 -1.96 5.63 -2.06
N ASN A 217 -2.13 5.13 -3.31
CA ASN A 217 -3.44 4.86 -3.90
C ASN A 217 -3.77 3.36 -3.99
N TYR A 218 -2.77 2.48 -3.88
CA TYR A 218 -2.90 1.03 -4.05
C TYR A 218 -2.10 0.28 -3.00
N ASN A 219 -2.59 -0.89 -2.61
CA ASN A 219 -1.93 -1.75 -1.62
C ASN A 219 -0.72 -2.48 -2.25
N ILE A 220 0.45 -1.85 -2.24
CA ILE A 220 1.70 -2.33 -2.85
C ILE A 220 2.58 -3.06 -1.84
N ASP A 221 3.12 -4.22 -2.24
CA ASP A 221 4.21 -4.89 -1.53
C ASP A 221 5.54 -4.21 -1.87
N SER A 222 5.99 -3.32 -1.00
CA SER A 222 7.25 -2.57 -1.19
C SER A 222 8.50 -3.45 -1.24
N SER A 223 8.41 -4.72 -0.86
CA SER A 223 9.49 -5.71 -1.00
C SER A 223 9.51 -6.39 -2.37
N LYS A 224 8.53 -6.09 -3.25
CA LYS A 224 8.35 -6.72 -4.57
C LYS A 224 8.15 -5.68 -5.68
N VAL A 225 9.13 -4.80 -5.83
CA VAL A 225 9.20 -3.79 -6.88
C VAL A 225 10.15 -4.26 -7.99
N PHE A 226 9.59 -4.53 -9.16
CA PHE A 226 10.29 -5.10 -10.30
C PHE A 226 10.38 -4.10 -11.44
N LEU A 227 11.52 -4.08 -12.16
CA LEU A 227 11.71 -3.20 -13.29
C LEU A 227 12.07 -3.98 -14.55
N THR A 228 11.53 -3.55 -15.67
CA THR A 228 11.98 -3.98 -17.00
C THR A 228 11.99 -2.79 -17.94
N GLY A 229 12.64 -2.93 -19.06
CA GLY A 229 12.64 -1.91 -20.10
C GLY A 229 13.34 -2.42 -21.34
N TYR A 230 13.16 -1.68 -22.43
CA TYR A 230 13.78 -1.98 -23.72
C TYR A 230 14.75 -0.86 -24.11
N SER A 231 15.96 -1.23 -24.58
CA SER A 231 16.98 -0.29 -25.06
C SER A 231 17.31 0.80 -24.01
N ASN A 232 17.05 2.08 -24.23
CA ASN A 232 17.24 3.15 -23.24
C ASN A 232 16.43 2.92 -21.92
N GLY A 233 15.24 2.34 -22.01
CA GLY A 233 14.48 1.95 -20.80
C GLY A 233 15.13 0.79 -20.04
N ALA A 234 15.86 -0.09 -20.73
CA ALA A 234 16.66 -1.12 -20.08
C ALA A 234 17.94 -0.53 -19.45
N ASP A 235 18.61 0.40 -20.12
CA ASP A 235 19.73 1.17 -19.53
C ASP A 235 19.26 1.86 -18.23
N PHE A 236 18.07 2.47 -18.25
CA PHE A 236 17.46 3.12 -17.10
C PHE A 236 17.15 2.13 -15.96
N SER A 237 16.72 0.90 -16.27
CA SER A 237 16.49 -0.13 -15.25
C SER A 237 17.76 -0.48 -14.47
N TYR A 238 18.92 -0.52 -15.13
CA TYR A 238 20.22 -0.68 -14.44
C TYR A 238 20.51 0.51 -13.51
N SER A 239 20.28 1.73 -13.98
CA SER A 239 20.49 2.92 -13.16
C SER A 239 19.60 2.93 -11.91
N MET A 240 18.34 2.50 -12.03
CA MET A 240 17.45 2.37 -10.88
C MET A 240 17.95 1.35 -9.87
N ALA A 241 18.46 0.19 -10.32
CA ALA A 241 19.06 -0.80 -9.43
C ALA A 241 20.31 -0.26 -8.70
N CYS A 242 20.99 0.73 -9.26
CA CYS A 242 22.12 1.39 -8.63
C CYS A 242 21.69 2.53 -7.70
N TYR A 243 20.96 3.52 -8.23
CA TYR A 243 20.68 4.79 -7.51
C TYR A 243 19.46 4.70 -6.59
N GLN A 244 18.53 3.77 -6.88
CA GLN A 244 17.29 3.56 -6.12
C GLN A 244 17.20 2.13 -5.58
N SER A 245 18.33 1.52 -5.28
CA SER A 245 18.43 0.11 -4.88
C SER A 245 17.55 -0.24 -3.69
N SER A 246 17.35 0.66 -2.73
CA SER A 246 16.47 0.42 -1.58
C SER A 246 14.99 0.24 -1.96
N LEU A 247 14.59 0.69 -3.16
CA LEU A 247 13.24 0.60 -3.69
C LEU A 247 13.08 -0.55 -4.69
N VAL A 248 14.17 -1.10 -5.24
CA VAL A 248 14.15 -2.05 -6.37
C VAL A 248 14.54 -3.44 -5.91
N THR A 249 13.66 -4.41 -6.12
CA THR A 249 13.91 -5.82 -5.73
C THR A 249 14.66 -6.60 -6.82
N ALA A 250 14.24 -6.41 -8.08
CA ALA A 250 14.87 -7.08 -9.21
C ALA A 250 14.67 -6.32 -10.51
N ILE A 251 15.56 -6.53 -11.48
CA ILE A 251 15.49 -5.95 -12.82
C ILE A 251 15.57 -7.01 -13.92
N ALA A 252 14.88 -6.75 -15.04
CA ALA A 252 14.91 -7.59 -16.25
C ALA A 252 15.11 -6.73 -17.51
N PRO A 253 16.29 -6.12 -17.71
CA PRO A 253 16.58 -5.27 -18.86
C PRO A 253 16.65 -6.08 -20.16
N VAL A 254 16.03 -5.53 -21.25
CA VAL A 254 15.98 -6.15 -22.57
C VAL A 254 16.69 -5.27 -23.59
N SER A 255 17.70 -5.80 -24.28
CA SER A 255 18.54 -5.11 -25.27
C SER A 255 19.03 -3.75 -24.77
N GLY A 256 19.49 -3.72 -23.51
CA GLY A 256 20.12 -2.59 -22.84
C GLY A 256 21.51 -2.95 -22.36
N LEU A 257 22.29 -1.94 -22.04
CA LEU A 257 23.61 -2.08 -21.46
C LEU A 257 23.72 -1.26 -20.18
N MET A 258 24.48 -1.76 -19.24
CA MET A 258 24.74 -1.06 -17.99
C MET A 258 25.67 0.15 -18.26
N PRO A 259 25.29 1.40 -17.91
CA PRO A 259 26.17 2.54 -18.04
C PRO A 259 27.48 2.33 -17.24
N MET A 260 28.63 2.73 -17.82
CA MET A 260 29.91 2.57 -17.13
C MET A 260 30.05 3.43 -15.89
N VAL A 261 29.36 4.56 -15.85
CA VAL A 261 29.31 5.43 -14.67
C VAL A 261 28.67 4.71 -13.48
N ASP A 262 27.65 3.91 -13.74
CA ASP A 262 26.95 3.14 -12.70
C ASP A 262 27.82 2.03 -12.10
N ALA A 263 28.72 1.46 -12.89
CA ALA A 263 29.68 0.45 -12.43
C ALA A 263 30.87 1.03 -11.66
N SER A 264 30.98 2.35 -11.59
CA SER A 264 32.00 3.04 -10.78
C SER A 264 31.62 2.96 -9.29
N SER A 265 32.35 3.69 -8.45
CA SER A 265 32.07 3.78 -7.00
C SER A 265 30.66 4.31 -6.65
N GLU A 266 29.88 4.77 -7.63
CA GLU A 266 28.54 5.30 -7.42
C GLU A 266 27.44 4.23 -7.42
N CYS A 267 27.62 3.11 -8.16
CA CYS A 267 26.68 1.99 -8.12
C CYS A 267 26.99 1.08 -6.93
N GLN A 268 26.32 1.33 -5.82
CA GLN A 268 26.46 0.51 -4.61
C GLN A 268 25.05 0.18 -4.07
N PRO A 269 24.38 -0.81 -4.64
CA PRO A 269 23.05 -1.21 -4.18
C PRO A 269 23.06 -1.54 -2.67
N SER A 270 21.95 -1.27 -1.98
CA SER A 270 21.84 -1.49 -0.53
C SER A 270 21.70 -2.98 -0.17
N HIS A 271 21.38 -3.84 -1.15
CA HIS A 271 21.19 -5.28 -1.01
C HIS A 271 21.50 -6.02 -2.33
N ALA A 272 21.64 -7.34 -2.27
CA ALA A 272 21.72 -8.18 -3.46
C ALA A 272 20.46 -7.99 -4.33
N THR A 273 20.64 -7.58 -5.59
CA THR A 273 19.57 -7.33 -6.55
C THR A 273 19.55 -8.42 -7.60
N SER A 274 18.40 -9.09 -7.77
CA SER A 274 18.27 -10.09 -8.84
C SER A 274 18.25 -9.42 -10.21
N VAL A 275 19.07 -9.92 -11.13
CA VAL A 275 19.22 -9.36 -12.48
C VAL A 275 19.04 -10.44 -13.54
N MET A 276 18.09 -10.26 -14.47
CA MET A 276 17.86 -11.14 -15.61
C MET A 276 18.11 -10.37 -16.90
N ILE A 277 19.16 -10.70 -17.63
CA ILE A 277 19.65 -9.94 -18.79
C ILE A 277 19.22 -10.60 -20.10
N PHE A 278 18.61 -9.83 -21.01
CA PHE A 278 18.22 -10.28 -22.34
C PHE A 278 18.92 -9.43 -23.40
N ASN A 279 19.99 -9.96 -24.02
CA ASN A 279 20.72 -9.26 -25.07
C ASN A 279 21.00 -10.17 -26.25
N GLY A 280 20.85 -9.62 -27.47
CA GLY A 280 21.24 -10.29 -28.69
C GLY A 280 22.75 -10.18 -28.93
N THR A 281 23.40 -11.27 -29.37
CA THR A 281 24.83 -11.29 -29.69
C THR A 281 25.17 -10.50 -30.97
N ILE A 282 24.14 -10.14 -31.77
CA ILE A 282 24.28 -9.40 -33.05
C ILE A 282 23.47 -8.07 -32.95
N ASP A 283 23.32 -7.51 -31.78
CA ASP A 283 22.68 -6.20 -31.61
C ASP A 283 23.67 -5.09 -31.99
N TYR A 284 23.30 -4.29 -33.01
CA TYR A 284 24.15 -3.20 -33.50
C TYR A 284 23.94 -1.90 -32.69
N SER A 285 22.81 -1.76 -32.03
CA SER A 285 22.48 -0.55 -31.23
C SER A 285 22.96 -0.67 -29.79
N ARG A 286 22.94 -1.89 -29.26
CA ARG A 286 23.44 -2.27 -27.93
C ARG A 286 24.39 -3.45 -28.06
N PRO A 287 25.62 -3.20 -28.59
CA PRO A 287 26.57 -4.27 -28.89
C PRO A 287 26.87 -5.14 -27.69
N TYR A 288 26.89 -6.46 -27.88
CA TYR A 288 27.14 -7.42 -26.80
C TYR A 288 28.45 -7.12 -26.03
N ASN A 289 29.47 -6.63 -26.74
CA ASN A 289 30.77 -6.27 -26.16
C ASN A 289 30.80 -4.88 -25.51
N GLY A 290 29.65 -4.18 -25.46
CA GLY A 290 29.56 -2.83 -24.87
C GLY A 290 29.94 -1.72 -25.84
N ILE A 291 29.97 -0.49 -25.31
CA ILE A 291 30.40 0.72 -26.01
C ILE A 291 31.54 1.33 -25.19
N ASP A 292 32.71 1.34 -25.77
CA ASP A 292 33.95 1.75 -25.07
C ASP A 292 33.81 3.16 -24.46
N GLY A 293 34.14 3.27 -23.18
CA GLY A 293 34.02 4.49 -22.39
C GLY A 293 32.61 4.91 -21.97
N TYR A 294 31.54 4.18 -22.38
CA TYR A 294 30.15 4.57 -22.11
C TYR A 294 29.30 3.47 -21.48
N MET A 295 29.37 2.24 -22.04
CA MET A 295 28.47 1.13 -21.65
C MET A 295 29.27 -0.15 -21.47
N MET A 296 29.01 -0.86 -20.40
CA MET A 296 29.62 -2.19 -20.15
C MET A 296 29.08 -3.20 -21.13
N GLY A 297 29.95 -4.11 -21.56
CA GLY A 297 29.52 -5.31 -22.28
C GLY A 297 28.70 -6.25 -21.38
N VAL A 298 27.96 -7.15 -22.01
CA VAL A 298 27.08 -8.09 -21.30
C VAL A 298 27.86 -8.94 -20.30
N ASP A 299 29.02 -9.52 -20.72
CA ASP A 299 29.84 -10.36 -19.86
C ASP A 299 30.40 -9.55 -18.67
N GLN A 300 30.78 -8.29 -18.89
CA GLN A 300 31.25 -7.40 -17.82
C GLN A 300 30.11 -7.08 -16.84
N THR A 301 28.91 -6.83 -17.34
CA THR A 301 27.71 -6.58 -16.53
C THR A 301 27.35 -7.81 -15.69
N VAL A 302 27.40 -9.02 -16.30
CA VAL A 302 27.18 -10.28 -15.58
C VAL A 302 28.23 -10.45 -14.48
N ALA A 303 29.51 -10.24 -14.79
CA ALA A 303 30.58 -10.35 -13.80
C ALA A 303 30.40 -9.35 -12.64
N TYR A 304 30.02 -8.10 -12.93
CA TYR A 304 29.75 -7.07 -11.93
C TYR A 304 28.64 -7.52 -10.96
N TRP A 305 27.46 -7.87 -11.48
CA TRP A 305 26.32 -8.26 -10.64
C TRP A 305 26.55 -9.60 -9.91
N SER A 306 27.28 -10.54 -10.53
CA SER A 306 27.65 -11.78 -9.86
C SER A 306 28.56 -11.54 -8.66
N GLN A 307 29.55 -10.70 -8.83
CA GLN A 307 30.44 -10.31 -7.74
C GLN A 307 29.67 -9.53 -6.65
N TYR A 308 28.84 -8.59 -7.05
CA TYR A 308 28.06 -7.76 -6.12
C TYR A 308 27.10 -8.61 -5.29
N ASN A 309 26.36 -9.52 -5.94
CA ASN A 309 25.38 -10.40 -5.31
C ASN A 309 26.02 -11.59 -4.58
N ASN A 310 27.35 -11.75 -4.65
CA ASN A 310 28.08 -12.89 -4.10
C ASN A 310 27.52 -14.24 -4.56
N THR A 311 27.15 -14.32 -5.86
CA THR A 311 26.67 -15.56 -6.48
C THR A 311 27.83 -16.47 -6.91
N ASP A 312 27.53 -17.76 -7.20
CA ASP A 312 28.50 -18.66 -7.73
C ASP A 312 29.05 -18.14 -9.07
N SER A 313 30.38 -18.17 -9.24
CA SER A 313 31.05 -17.79 -10.48
C SER A 313 30.94 -18.83 -11.61
N SER A 314 30.33 -19.97 -11.32
CA SER A 314 30.16 -21.07 -12.29
C SER A 314 28.78 -21.00 -12.95
N PRO A 315 28.63 -20.37 -14.14
CA PRO A 315 27.33 -20.21 -14.77
C PRO A 315 26.75 -21.56 -15.20
N GLN A 316 25.45 -21.73 -14.96
CA GLN A 316 24.66 -22.82 -15.52
C GLN A 316 24.10 -22.38 -16.88
N THR A 317 24.46 -23.08 -17.95
CA THR A 317 24.00 -22.75 -19.30
C THR A 317 23.01 -23.81 -19.79
N ASN A 318 21.81 -23.34 -20.16
CA ASN A 318 20.76 -24.14 -20.76
C ASN A 318 20.49 -23.65 -22.19
N ILE A 319 20.29 -24.58 -23.11
CA ILE A 319 19.94 -24.27 -24.49
C ILE A 319 18.48 -24.69 -24.73
N VAL A 320 17.66 -23.74 -25.17
CA VAL A 320 16.27 -24.01 -25.55
C VAL A 320 16.07 -23.60 -27.01
N GLY A 321 15.97 -24.58 -27.89
CA GLY A 321 15.95 -24.32 -29.34
C GLY A 321 17.28 -23.75 -29.82
N ALA A 322 17.25 -22.58 -30.47
CA ALA A 322 18.43 -21.84 -30.92
C ALA A 322 18.89 -20.76 -29.92
N VAL A 323 18.32 -20.72 -28.74
CA VAL A 323 18.60 -19.71 -27.70
C VAL A 323 19.28 -20.37 -26.51
N SER A 324 20.37 -19.78 -26.03
CA SER A 324 21.03 -20.19 -24.79
C SER A 324 20.66 -19.25 -23.66
N TYR A 325 20.37 -19.84 -22.47
CA TYR A 325 20.19 -19.13 -21.23
C TYR A 325 21.35 -19.43 -20.30
N THR A 326 21.89 -18.41 -19.68
CA THR A 326 22.92 -18.56 -18.66
C THR A 326 22.41 -17.92 -17.37
N HIS A 327 22.47 -18.64 -16.26
CA HIS A 327 22.13 -18.12 -14.95
C HIS A 327 23.22 -18.49 -13.93
N LEU A 328 23.35 -17.65 -12.95
CA LEU A 328 24.21 -17.82 -11.79
C LEU A 328 23.32 -17.99 -10.56
N THR A 329 23.60 -18.97 -9.74
CA THR A 329 22.86 -19.28 -8.51
C THR A 329 23.61 -18.79 -7.28
#